data_8d3f7ccf9511f33543d28f81d8d3c51f
#
_entry.id   8d3f7ccf9511f33543d28f81d8d3c51f
#
_cell.length_a   1.000
_cell.length_b   1.000
_cell.length_c   1.000
_cell.angle_alpha   90.00
_cell.angle_beta   90.00
_cell.angle_gamma   90.00
#
_symmetry.space_group_name_H-M   'P 1'
#
loop_
_entity.id
_entity.type
_entity.pdbx_description
1 polymer ?
#
loop_
_entity_poly.entity_id
_entity_poly.type
_entity_poly.pdbx_seq_one_letter_code
_entity_poly.pdbx_strand_id
1 'polypeptide(L)'
;VMTTALAGLPLDQVRTLLAVVDEGTFDAAATALHVTPSAVSQRVKALEKRTGRVLLTRTKPVRPTESGEVLVRLARQVARLERDATAELGLSGAGEPTRVSVAVNADSLATWFLGALTRVPPEAGLCFELRREDEGHTAALLREGAVMAAVTSSPDPVPGCSVRALGRMRYLPCASPGFAARHLDGPPAEVIARAPVVVFDRRDDFQDAFARRLGLPSASRARHHVPTSEGFVEAIAAGLGWGMVPEPQAAPLLAAGRLTDFAPSLATDITLHWQQWRLDSPALAALAEAVAETATATLRP
;
A
#
# COMPACT_ATOMS: atom_id res chain seq x y z
N VAL A 1 29.31 0.60 -26.15
CA VAL A 1 29.60 -0.81 -25.85
C VAL A 1 28.84 -1.30 -24.60
N MET A 2 27.66 -0.73 -24.32
CA MET A 2 26.85 -1.15 -23.14
C MET A 2 25.45 -1.69 -23.49
N THR A 3 25.23 -1.99 -24.79
CA THR A 3 23.89 -2.42 -25.27
C THR A 3 23.72 -3.94 -25.36
N THR A 4 24.77 -4.74 -25.11
CA THR A 4 24.74 -6.19 -25.35
C THR A 4 24.45 -7.03 -24.10
N ALA A 5 24.44 -6.45 -22.91
CA ALA A 5 24.25 -7.21 -21.67
C ALA A 5 22.78 -7.47 -21.29
N LEU A 6 21.82 -6.70 -21.85
CA LEU A 6 20.38 -6.90 -21.64
C LEU A 6 19.70 -7.71 -22.77
N ALA A 7 20.38 -7.93 -23.87
CA ALA A 7 19.92 -8.78 -24.97
C ALA A 7 20.02 -10.25 -24.57
N GLY A 8 19.06 -10.71 -23.73
CA GLY A 8 18.97 -12.13 -23.56
C GLY A 8 18.64 -12.69 -22.19
N LEU A 9 17.84 -12.04 -21.36
CA LEU A 9 17.19 -12.79 -20.28
C LEU A 9 16.13 -13.71 -20.92
N PRO A 10 16.26 -15.04 -20.82
CA PRO A 10 15.28 -15.94 -21.39
C PRO A 10 13.95 -15.80 -20.65
N LEU A 11 12.91 -15.33 -21.34
CA LEU A 11 11.60 -15.04 -20.71
C LEU A 11 10.98 -16.30 -20.08
N ASP A 12 11.23 -17.47 -20.60
CA ASP A 12 10.79 -18.74 -20.02
C ASP A 12 11.41 -19.01 -18.66
N GLN A 13 12.70 -18.66 -18.45
CA GLN A 13 13.37 -18.78 -17.16
C GLN A 13 12.87 -17.71 -16.18
N VAL A 14 12.63 -16.50 -16.65
CA VAL A 14 12.07 -15.39 -15.84
C VAL A 14 10.65 -15.72 -15.41
N ARG A 15 9.81 -16.27 -16.29
CA ARG A 15 8.46 -16.77 -15.94
C ARG A 15 8.51 -17.93 -14.95
N THR A 16 9.50 -18.82 -15.10
CA THR A 16 9.70 -19.92 -14.14
C THR A 16 10.07 -19.42 -12.75
N LEU A 17 10.94 -18.41 -12.66
CA LEU A 17 11.26 -17.75 -11.37
C LEU A 17 10.00 -17.17 -10.72
N LEU A 18 9.18 -16.46 -11.50
CA LEU A 18 7.91 -15.89 -11.01
C LEU A 18 6.98 -16.97 -10.47
N ALA A 19 6.78 -18.05 -11.23
CA ALA A 19 5.92 -19.15 -10.83
C ALA A 19 6.39 -19.79 -9.50
N VAL A 20 7.72 -19.96 -9.30
CA VAL A 20 8.25 -20.50 -8.03
C VAL A 20 7.95 -19.58 -6.84
N VAL A 21 8.00 -18.26 -7.05
CA VAL A 21 7.68 -17.28 -6.00
C VAL A 21 6.19 -17.23 -5.70
N ASP A 22 5.34 -17.23 -6.74
CA ASP A 22 3.89 -17.12 -6.57
C ASP A 22 3.29 -18.41 -5.97
N GLU A 23 3.78 -19.58 -6.37
CA GLU A 23 3.34 -20.88 -5.86
C GLU A 23 4.03 -21.28 -4.53
N GLY A 24 5.10 -20.58 -4.15
CA GLY A 24 5.84 -20.80 -2.91
C GLY A 24 6.69 -22.08 -2.87
N THR A 25 6.60 -22.97 -3.86
CA THR A 25 7.40 -24.20 -3.95
C THR A 25 7.75 -24.55 -5.40
N PHE A 26 8.87 -25.28 -5.59
CA PHE A 26 9.29 -25.74 -6.94
C PHE A 26 8.31 -26.77 -7.52
N ASP A 27 7.71 -27.61 -6.67
CA ASP A 27 6.78 -28.64 -7.10
C ASP A 27 5.44 -28.04 -7.56
N ALA A 28 4.89 -27.08 -6.81
CA ALA A 28 3.68 -26.38 -7.22
C ALA A 28 3.89 -25.56 -8.50
N ALA A 29 5.03 -24.88 -8.62
CA ALA A 29 5.40 -24.18 -9.85
C ALA A 29 5.53 -25.12 -11.06
N ALA A 30 6.05 -26.34 -10.85
CA ALA A 30 6.15 -27.35 -11.91
C ALA A 30 4.75 -27.77 -12.41
N THR A 31 3.82 -27.95 -11.47
CA THR A 31 2.41 -28.24 -11.80
C THR A 31 1.77 -27.08 -12.56
N ALA A 32 1.92 -25.84 -12.08
CA ALA A 32 1.35 -24.64 -12.71
C ALA A 32 1.90 -24.40 -14.13
N LEU A 33 3.18 -24.72 -14.35
CA LEU A 33 3.84 -24.56 -15.66
C LEU A 33 3.73 -25.80 -16.57
N HIS A 34 3.09 -26.88 -16.13
CA HIS A 34 2.99 -28.15 -16.83
C HIS A 34 4.37 -28.73 -17.26
N VAL A 35 5.36 -28.66 -16.35
CA VAL A 35 6.71 -29.18 -16.54
C VAL A 35 7.14 -30.06 -15.35
N THR A 36 8.32 -30.67 -15.42
CA THR A 36 8.86 -31.44 -14.29
C THR A 36 9.52 -30.53 -13.25
N PRO A 37 9.54 -30.89 -11.94
CA PRO A 37 10.28 -30.15 -10.92
C PRO A 37 11.78 -30.01 -11.23
N SER A 38 12.37 -31.00 -11.91
CA SER A 38 13.75 -30.94 -12.37
C SER A 38 13.94 -29.82 -13.41
N ALA A 39 13.01 -29.66 -14.36
CA ALA A 39 13.06 -28.60 -15.38
C ALA A 39 12.94 -27.23 -14.71
N VAL A 40 12.06 -27.05 -13.73
CA VAL A 40 11.95 -25.80 -12.95
C VAL A 40 13.27 -25.48 -12.26
N SER A 41 13.85 -26.46 -11.54
CA SER A 41 15.15 -26.28 -10.86
C SER A 41 16.28 -25.92 -11.84
N GLN A 42 16.33 -26.56 -13.02
CA GLN A 42 17.34 -26.27 -14.04
C GLN A 42 17.18 -24.86 -14.62
N ARG A 43 15.95 -24.42 -14.92
CA ARG A 43 15.68 -23.07 -15.44
C ARG A 43 16.07 -21.99 -14.43
N VAL A 44 15.72 -22.15 -13.14
CA VAL A 44 16.13 -21.21 -12.08
C VAL A 44 17.65 -21.18 -11.93
N LYS A 45 18.33 -22.34 -11.86
CA LYS A 45 19.79 -22.40 -11.80
C LYS A 45 20.47 -21.77 -13.02
N ALA A 46 19.92 -21.95 -14.21
CA ALA A 46 20.44 -21.34 -15.43
C ALA A 46 20.33 -19.81 -15.37
N LEU A 47 19.20 -19.28 -14.85
CA LEU A 47 19.01 -17.86 -14.65
C LEU A 47 19.96 -17.29 -13.61
N GLU A 48 20.15 -17.97 -12.46
CA GLU A 48 21.14 -17.62 -11.43
C GLU A 48 22.56 -17.60 -11.98
N LYS A 49 22.95 -18.63 -12.74
CA LYS A 49 24.26 -18.68 -13.39
C LYS A 49 24.45 -17.53 -14.38
N ARG A 50 23.42 -17.18 -15.13
CA ARG A 50 23.46 -16.10 -16.13
C ARG A 50 23.59 -14.71 -15.48
N THR A 51 22.88 -14.49 -14.38
CA THR A 51 22.91 -13.23 -13.62
C THR A 51 24.10 -13.13 -12.67
N GLY A 52 24.76 -14.24 -12.36
CA GLY A 52 25.80 -14.30 -11.34
C GLY A 52 25.28 -14.04 -9.93
N ARG A 53 23.97 -14.18 -9.70
CA ARG A 53 23.31 -13.88 -8.44
C ARG A 53 22.42 -15.04 -7.98
N VAL A 54 22.34 -15.26 -6.68
CA VAL A 54 21.31 -16.10 -6.07
C VAL A 54 20.01 -15.31 -6.09
N LEU A 55 18.95 -15.88 -6.66
CA LEU A 55 17.68 -15.20 -6.86
C LEU A 55 16.61 -15.64 -5.88
N LEU A 56 16.72 -16.83 -5.31
CA LEU A 56 15.75 -17.38 -4.39
C LEU A 56 16.40 -17.82 -3.08
N THR A 57 15.72 -17.56 -1.96
CA THR A 57 16.00 -18.21 -0.67
C THR A 57 15.22 -19.51 -0.60
N ARG A 58 15.87 -20.62 -0.19
CA ARG A 58 15.21 -21.94 -0.11
C ARG A 58 14.46 -22.12 1.23
N THR A 59 13.65 -21.15 1.60
CA THR A 59 12.72 -21.23 2.73
C THR A 59 11.41 -21.88 2.29
N LYS A 60 10.53 -22.19 3.22
CA LYS A 60 9.15 -22.61 2.93
C LYS A 60 8.20 -21.59 3.57
N PRO A 61 7.48 -20.81 2.76
CA PRO A 61 7.52 -20.73 1.29
C PRO A 61 8.84 -20.17 0.76
N VAL A 62 9.16 -20.50 -0.51
CA VAL A 62 10.30 -19.92 -1.25
C VAL A 62 10.08 -18.40 -1.39
N ARG A 63 11.14 -17.63 -1.15
CA ARG A 63 11.10 -16.17 -1.26
C ARG A 63 12.21 -15.67 -2.19
N PRO A 64 11.99 -14.58 -2.93
CA PRO A 64 13.04 -13.96 -3.70
C PRO A 64 14.09 -13.33 -2.77
N THR A 65 15.34 -13.27 -3.23
CA THR A 65 16.35 -12.38 -2.69
C THR A 65 16.13 -10.97 -3.24
N GLU A 66 16.87 -9.97 -2.74
CA GLU A 66 16.83 -8.61 -3.30
C GLU A 66 17.08 -8.60 -4.83
N SER A 67 18.04 -9.39 -5.31
CA SER A 67 18.28 -9.57 -6.76
C SER A 67 17.13 -10.32 -7.44
N GLY A 68 16.50 -11.25 -6.75
CA GLY A 68 15.31 -11.98 -7.22
C GLY A 68 14.10 -11.08 -7.36
N GLU A 69 13.87 -10.15 -6.43
CA GLU A 69 12.76 -9.18 -6.48
C GLU A 69 12.80 -8.34 -7.77
N VAL A 70 13.98 -7.94 -8.21
CA VAL A 70 14.15 -7.19 -9.46
C VAL A 70 13.64 -7.99 -10.66
N LEU A 71 13.95 -9.29 -10.71
CA LEU A 71 13.51 -10.16 -11.82
C LEU A 71 12.05 -10.57 -11.70
N VAL A 72 11.55 -10.78 -10.49
CA VAL A 72 10.12 -11.02 -10.24
C VAL A 72 9.29 -9.82 -10.68
N ARG A 73 9.71 -8.61 -10.33
CA ARG A 73 9.06 -7.39 -10.81
C ARG A 73 9.09 -7.30 -12.34
N LEU A 74 10.25 -7.55 -12.95
CA LEU A 74 10.35 -7.58 -14.42
C LEU A 74 9.39 -8.61 -15.04
N ALA A 75 9.32 -9.82 -14.46
CA ALA A 75 8.42 -10.86 -14.94
C ALA A 75 6.95 -10.43 -14.91
N ARG A 76 6.53 -9.79 -13.82
CA ARG A 76 5.17 -9.28 -13.67
C ARG A 76 4.85 -8.14 -14.64
N GLN A 77 5.84 -7.25 -14.89
CA GLN A 77 5.71 -6.18 -15.88
C GLN A 77 5.58 -6.73 -17.31
N VAL A 78 6.40 -7.71 -17.67
CA VAL A 78 6.31 -8.40 -18.98
C VAL A 78 4.96 -9.08 -19.12
N ALA A 79 4.52 -9.84 -18.13
CA ALA A 79 3.21 -10.49 -18.15
C ALA A 79 2.05 -9.49 -18.26
N ARG A 80 2.21 -8.27 -17.75
CA ARG A 80 1.23 -7.20 -17.92
C ARG A 80 1.21 -6.69 -19.35
N LEU A 81 2.38 -6.36 -19.93
CA LEU A 81 2.50 -5.87 -21.31
C LEU A 81 2.00 -6.91 -22.32
N GLU A 82 2.24 -8.20 -22.08
CA GLU A 82 1.70 -9.28 -22.91
C GLU A 82 0.17 -9.33 -22.89
N ARG A 83 -0.44 -9.14 -21.71
CA ARG A 83 -1.92 -9.08 -21.59
C ARG A 83 -2.48 -7.85 -22.31
N ASP A 84 -1.84 -6.69 -22.14
CA ASP A 84 -2.28 -5.46 -22.80
C ASP A 84 -2.21 -5.61 -24.33
N ALA A 85 -1.10 -6.13 -24.87
CA ALA A 85 -0.95 -6.39 -26.30
C ALA A 85 -1.96 -7.45 -26.82
N THR A 86 -2.24 -8.49 -26.02
CA THR A 86 -3.23 -9.53 -26.38
C THR A 86 -4.64 -8.93 -26.44
N ALA A 87 -4.94 -8.01 -25.53
CA ALA A 87 -6.23 -7.30 -25.53
C ALA A 87 -6.36 -6.37 -26.75
N GLU A 88 -5.32 -5.60 -27.08
CA GLU A 88 -5.31 -4.73 -28.26
C GLU A 88 -5.50 -5.49 -29.57
N LEU A 89 -4.94 -6.71 -29.65
CA LEU A 89 -5.10 -7.59 -30.82
C LEU A 89 -6.46 -8.29 -30.86
N GLY A 90 -7.32 -8.10 -29.85
CA GLY A 90 -8.62 -8.79 -29.73
C GLY A 90 -8.51 -10.30 -29.52
N LEU A 91 -7.34 -10.77 -29.06
CA LEU A 91 -7.06 -12.20 -28.80
C LEU A 91 -7.38 -12.61 -27.35
N SER A 92 -7.69 -11.67 -26.49
CA SER A 92 -8.21 -11.96 -25.15
C SER A 92 -9.58 -12.62 -25.25
N GLY A 93 -9.83 -13.65 -24.46
CA GLY A 93 -11.17 -14.23 -24.37
C GLY A 93 -12.19 -13.14 -24.04
N ALA A 94 -13.32 -13.09 -24.76
CA ALA A 94 -14.33 -12.08 -24.55
C ALA A 94 -14.78 -12.06 -23.08
N GLY A 95 -14.48 -10.96 -22.36
CA GLY A 95 -14.94 -10.72 -20.99
C GLY A 95 -13.92 -11.07 -19.88
N GLU A 96 -12.68 -11.40 -20.17
CA GLU A 96 -11.68 -11.57 -19.11
C GLU A 96 -11.26 -10.21 -18.54
N PRO A 97 -11.57 -9.93 -17.24
CA PRO A 97 -11.28 -8.62 -16.66
C PRO A 97 -9.78 -8.42 -16.44
N THR A 98 -9.33 -7.20 -16.71
CA THR A 98 -7.96 -6.79 -16.44
C THR A 98 -7.76 -6.52 -14.95
N ARG A 99 -7.01 -7.36 -14.26
CA ARG A 99 -6.69 -7.17 -12.83
C ARG A 99 -5.60 -6.12 -12.64
N VAL A 100 -5.85 -5.19 -11.72
CA VAL A 100 -4.90 -4.17 -11.28
C VAL A 100 -4.75 -4.27 -9.77
N SER A 101 -3.55 -4.59 -9.30
CA SER A 101 -3.24 -4.68 -7.86
C SER A 101 -2.71 -3.34 -7.35
N VAL A 102 -3.27 -2.87 -6.24
CA VAL A 102 -2.95 -1.56 -5.64
C VAL A 102 -2.78 -1.71 -4.13
N ALA A 103 -1.69 -1.15 -3.59
CA ALA A 103 -1.54 -1.01 -2.15
C ALA A 103 -2.10 0.34 -1.68
N VAL A 104 -2.89 0.31 -0.61
CA VAL A 104 -3.54 1.51 -0.06
C VAL A 104 -3.46 1.46 1.45
N ASN A 105 -3.12 2.58 2.09
CA ASN A 105 -3.20 2.68 3.55
C ASN A 105 -4.64 2.66 4.05
N ALA A 106 -4.83 2.21 5.29
CA ALA A 106 -6.15 1.97 5.87
C ALA A 106 -7.06 3.21 5.81
N ASP A 107 -6.53 4.38 6.11
CA ASP A 107 -7.31 5.62 6.18
C ASP A 107 -7.75 6.12 4.80
N SER A 108 -6.87 6.05 3.80
CA SER A 108 -7.25 6.36 2.41
C SER A 108 -8.33 5.41 1.90
N LEU A 109 -8.19 4.11 2.20
CA LEU A 109 -9.16 3.10 1.81
C LEU A 109 -10.54 3.36 2.47
N ALA A 110 -10.56 3.71 3.76
CA ALA A 110 -11.79 3.99 4.51
C ALA A 110 -12.47 5.32 4.15
N THR A 111 -11.78 6.24 3.50
CA THR A 111 -12.29 7.61 3.28
C THR A 111 -12.57 7.95 1.82
N TRP A 112 -11.57 7.97 0.97
CA TRP A 112 -11.69 8.56 -0.37
C TRP A 112 -11.34 7.62 -1.52
N PHE A 113 -10.46 6.63 -1.30
CA PHE A 113 -9.88 5.86 -2.39
C PHE A 113 -10.91 5.00 -3.15
N LEU A 114 -11.91 4.44 -2.47
CA LEU A 114 -12.97 3.67 -3.14
C LEU A 114 -13.76 4.54 -4.11
N GLY A 115 -13.96 5.82 -3.80
CA GLY A 115 -14.58 6.79 -4.71
C GLY A 115 -13.78 7.00 -6.00
N ALA A 116 -12.44 6.88 -5.95
CA ALA A 116 -11.61 6.93 -7.15
C ALA A 116 -11.86 5.72 -8.07
N LEU A 117 -11.99 4.52 -7.49
CA LEU A 117 -12.22 3.31 -8.28
C LEU A 117 -13.56 3.35 -9.05
N THR A 118 -14.58 3.97 -8.46
CA THR A 118 -15.90 4.10 -9.11
C THR A 118 -15.92 5.12 -10.28
N ARG A 119 -14.88 5.95 -10.40
CA ARG A 119 -14.69 6.89 -11.51
C ARG A 119 -13.99 6.29 -12.71
N VAL A 120 -13.34 5.15 -12.54
CA VAL A 120 -12.73 4.44 -13.67
C VAL A 120 -13.85 3.97 -14.61
N PRO A 121 -13.76 4.29 -15.93
CA PRO A 121 -14.80 3.92 -16.87
C PRO A 121 -15.03 2.40 -16.89
N PRO A 122 -16.29 1.93 -16.82
CA PRO A 122 -16.59 0.49 -16.85
C PRO A 122 -16.06 -0.22 -18.10
N GLU A 123 -15.95 0.50 -19.22
CA GLU A 123 -15.45 0.03 -20.51
C GLU A 123 -13.96 -0.36 -20.42
N ALA A 124 -13.23 0.16 -19.44
CA ALA A 124 -11.84 -0.24 -19.19
C ALA A 124 -11.72 -1.71 -18.71
N GLY A 125 -12.85 -2.34 -18.33
CA GLY A 125 -12.90 -3.76 -17.92
C GLY A 125 -11.97 -4.09 -16.76
N LEU A 126 -11.75 -3.15 -15.80
CA LEU A 126 -10.80 -3.34 -14.72
C LEU A 126 -11.44 -4.03 -13.52
N CYS A 127 -10.69 -4.97 -12.93
CA CYS A 127 -10.92 -5.51 -11.60
C CYS A 127 -9.77 -5.12 -10.68
N PHE A 128 -10.08 -4.64 -9.50
CA PHE A 128 -9.09 -4.16 -8.56
C PHE A 128 -8.83 -5.19 -7.46
N GLU A 129 -7.55 -5.48 -7.22
CA GLU A 129 -7.09 -6.23 -6.05
C GLU A 129 -6.42 -5.24 -5.09
N LEU A 130 -7.11 -4.91 -4.01
CA LEU A 130 -6.59 -3.95 -3.03
C LEU A 130 -5.84 -4.69 -1.92
N ARG A 131 -4.64 -4.20 -1.63
CA ARG A 131 -3.84 -4.66 -0.50
C ARG A 131 -3.72 -3.52 0.49
N ARG A 132 -4.27 -3.76 1.69
CA ARG A 132 -4.12 -2.81 2.79
C ARG A 132 -2.76 -3.03 3.44
N GLU A 133 -1.95 -2.00 3.43
CA GLU A 133 -0.64 -1.99 4.08
C GLU A 133 -0.41 -0.66 4.80
N ASP A 134 0.44 -0.71 5.83
CA ASP A 134 0.93 0.49 6.49
C ASP A 134 1.78 1.32 5.54
N GLU A 135 1.78 2.63 5.72
CA GLU A 135 2.44 3.60 4.82
C GLU A 135 3.92 3.26 4.55
N GLY A 136 4.63 2.72 5.54
CA GLY A 136 6.03 2.32 5.40
C GLY A 136 6.26 1.03 4.60
N HIS A 137 5.22 0.21 4.37
CA HIS A 137 5.33 -1.09 3.69
C HIS A 137 4.81 -1.06 2.25
N THR A 138 4.03 -0.06 1.86
CA THR A 138 3.51 0.07 0.49
C THR A 138 4.63 0.12 -0.56
N ALA A 139 5.75 0.80 -0.25
CA ALA A 139 6.92 0.86 -1.12
C ALA A 139 7.60 -0.50 -1.29
N ALA A 140 7.57 -1.39 -0.29
CA ALA A 140 8.09 -2.74 -0.40
C ALA A 140 7.28 -3.56 -1.41
N LEU A 141 5.95 -3.50 -1.35
CA LEU A 141 5.08 -4.20 -2.30
C LEU A 141 5.28 -3.77 -3.76
N LEU A 142 5.54 -2.46 -4.00
CA LEU A 142 5.91 -1.97 -5.32
C LEU A 142 7.27 -2.51 -5.78
N ARG A 143 8.25 -2.56 -4.87
CA ARG A 143 9.60 -3.05 -5.15
C ARG A 143 9.60 -4.53 -5.46
N GLU A 144 8.86 -5.32 -4.71
CA GLU A 144 8.65 -6.75 -4.93
C GLU A 144 7.78 -7.04 -6.17
N GLY A 145 7.13 -6.01 -6.72
CA GLY A 145 6.18 -6.15 -7.82
C GLY A 145 4.87 -6.81 -7.42
N ALA A 146 4.58 -6.92 -6.14
CA ALA A 146 3.34 -7.50 -5.62
C ALA A 146 2.12 -6.61 -5.91
N VAL A 147 2.34 -5.31 -6.13
CA VAL A 147 1.34 -4.35 -6.61
C VAL A 147 1.90 -3.53 -7.76
N MET A 148 1.01 -3.01 -8.60
CA MET A 148 1.35 -2.17 -9.75
C MET A 148 1.38 -0.68 -9.39
N ALA A 149 0.63 -0.32 -8.36
CA ALA A 149 0.53 1.05 -7.87
C ALA A 149 0.29 1.08 -6.35
N ALA A 150 0.54 2.23 -5.73
CA ALA A 150 0.32 2.42 -4.30
C ALA A 150 -0.01 3.87 -3.95
N VAL A 151 -0.82 4.05 -2.90
CA VAL A 151 -0.93 5.29 -2.14
C VAL A 151 0.05 5.21 -0.97
N THR A 152 0.96 6.17 -0.85
CA THR A 152 2.04 6.18 0.17
C THR A 152 2.29 7.59 0.69
N SER A 153 2.84 7.73 1.88
CA SER A 153 3.34 9.00 2.43
C SER A 153 4.77 9.33 1.96
N SER A 154 5.51 8.36 1.41
CA SER A 154 6.88 8.59 0.95
C SER A 154 6.92 9.33 -0.40
N PRO A 155 7.65 10.47 -0.49
CA PRO A 155 7.88 11.17 -1.75
C PRO A 155 8.92 10.47 -2.64
N ASP A 156 9.70 9.53 -2.08
CA ASP A 156 10.81 8.89 -2.78
C ASP A 156 10.30 7.81 -3.73
N PRO A 157 10.58 7.90 -5.04
CA PRO A 157 10.11 6.92 -5.99
C PRO A 157 10.81 5.56 -5.81
N VAL A 158 10.03 4.51 -5.78
CA VAL A 158 10.57 3.15 -5.95
C VAL A 158 11.22 3.03 -7.33
N PRO A 159 12.43 2.44 -7.46
CA PRO A 159 13.06 2.25 -8.76
C PRO A 159 12.13 1.59 -9.79
N GLY A 160 11.98 2.25 -10.96
CA GLY A 160 11.05 1.81 -12.01
C GLY A 160 9.61 2.27 -11.83
N CYS A 161 9.32 3.08 -10.80
CA CYS A 161 8.03 3.73 -10.60
C CYS A 161 8.09 5.23 -10.91
N SER A 162 6.94 5.80 -11.25
CA SER A 162 6.69 7.25 -11.19
C SER A 162 6.08 7.60 -9.83
N VAL A 163 6.22 8.85 -9.42
CA VAL A 163 5.59 9.40 -8.22
C VAL A 163 4.86 10.70 -8.57
N ARG A 164 3.66 10.89 -8.03
CA ARG A 164 2.84 12.10 -8.15
C ARG A 164 2.27 12.45 -6.78
N ALA A 165 2.44 13.69 -6.32
CA ALA A 165 1.77 14.17 -5.13
C ALA A 165 0.24 14.21 -5.36
N LEU A 166 -0.53 13.76 -4.36
CA LEU A 166 -1.99 13.73 -4.40
C LEU A 166 -2.63 14.86 -3.59
N GLY A 167 -1.97 15.30 -2.52
CA GLY A 167 -2.48 16.25 -1.55
C GLY A 167 -2.19 15.80 -0.13
N ARG A 168 -2.83 16.45 0.85
CA ARG A 168 -2.59 16.19 2.27
C ARG A 168 -3.85 15.69 2.96
N MET A 169 -3.74 14.59 3.67
CA MET A 169 -4.77 14.12 4.60
C MET A 169 -4.54 14.77 5.96
N ARG A 170 -5.56 15.43 6.47
CA ARG A 170 -5.52 16.05 7.79
C ARG A 170 -6.00 15.08 8.86
N TYR A 171 -5.29 15.08 9.99
CA TYR A 171 -5.64 14.31 11.18
C TYR A 171 -5.87 15.26 12.37
N LEU A 172 -6.92 14.98 13.11
CA LEU A 172 -7.34 15.76 14.28
C LEU A 172 -7.11 14.95 15.56
N PRO A 173 -6.58 15.56 16.63
CA PRO A 173 -6.49 14.92 17.93
C PRO A 173 -7.87 14.84 18.59
N CYS A 174 -8.50 13.67 18.52
CA CYS A 174 -9.87 13.45 18.92
C CYS A 174 -10.02 12.52 20.14
N ALA A 175 -11.08 12.75 20.89
CA ALA A 175 -11.58 11.88 21.96
C ALA A 175 -13.10 11.98 22.04
N SER A 176 -13.76 11.05 22.75
CA SER A 176 -15.18 11.29 23.11
C SER A 176 -15.30 12.40 24.16
N PRO A 177 -16.40 13.16 24.18
CA PRO A 177 -16.56 14.25 25.16
C PRO A 177 -16.43 13.79 26.64
N GLY A 178 -16.99 12.63 26.95
CA GLY A 178 -16.88 12.07 28.29
C GLY A 178 -15.47 11.61 28.67
N PHE A 179 -14.67 11.14 27.69
CA PHE A 179 -13.27 10.84 27.94
C PHE A 179 -12.44 12.12 28.07
N ALA A 180 -12.67 13.11 27.22
CA ALA A 180 -11.97 14.38 27.25
C ALA A 180 -12.15 15.08 28.60
N ALA A 181 -13.38 15.16 29.12
CA ALA A 181 -13.68 15.77 30.43
C ALA A 181 -12.98 15.06 31.59
N ARG A 182 -12.74 13.74 31.49
CA ARG A 182 -12.09 12.98 32.59
C ARG A 182 -10.58 12.94 32.52
N HIS A 183 -10.00 13.00 31.31
CA HIS A 183 -8.59 12.66 31.08
C HIS A 183 -7.80 13.75 30.35
N LEU A 184 -8.47 14.69 29.67
CA LEU A 184 -7.82 15.67 28.80
C LEU A 184 -8.07 17.13 29.24
N ASP A 185 -8.43 17.32 30.53
CA ASP A 185 -8.56 18.65 31.13
C ASP A 185 -7.16 19.14 31.52
N GLY A 186 -6.58 20.05 30.72
CA GLY A 186 -5.26 20.64 30.91
C GLY A 186 -4.44 20.78 29.62
N PRO A 187 -3.17 21.21 29.75
CA PRO A 187 -2.28 21.37 28.60
C PRO A 187 -2.08 20.03 27.88
N PRO A 188 -2.19 19.98 26.54
CA PRO A 188 -2.09 18.73 25.77
C PRO A 188 -0.85 17.89 26.10
N ALA A 189 0.32 18.50 26.26
CA ALA A 189 1.56 17.79 26.61
C ALA A 189 1.48 17.04 27.94
N GLU A 190 0.75 17.56 28.94
CA GLU A 190 0.64 16.92 30.25
C GLU A 190 -0.38 15.78 30.24
N VAL A 191 -1.52 16.01 29.58
CA VAL A 191 -2.65 15.08 29.64
C VAL A 191 -2.42 13.85 28.77
N ILE A 192 -1.86 13.98 27.55
CA ILE A 192 -1.62 12.85 26.67
C ILE A 192 -0.52 11.90 27.17
N ALA A 193 0.38 12.38 28.02
CA ALA A 193 1.40 11.53 28.66
C ALA A 193 0.80 10.46 29.57
N ARG A 194 -0.43 10.69 30.07
CA ARG A 194 -1.11 9.82 31.06
C ARG A 194 -2.42 9.23 30.54
N ALA A 195 -3.14 9.96 29.69
CA ALA A 195 -4.42 9.53 29.16
C ALA A 195 -4.27 8.29 28.28
N PRO A 196 -5.13 7.26 28.41
CA PRO A 196 -5.14 6.12 27.51
C PRO A 196 -5.21 6.54 26.05
N VAL A 197 -4.45 5.88 25.19
CA VAL A 197 -4.37 6.17 23.75
C VAL A 197 -4.79 4.98 22.92
N VAL A 198 -5.54 5.22 21.85
CA VAL A 198 -5.84 4.22 20.84
C VAL A 198 -4.76 4.31 19.76
N VAL A 199 -4.20 3.17 19.37
CA VAL A 199 -3.19 3.02 18.33
C VAL A 199 -3.67 1.95 17.34
N PHE A 200 -3.24 2.04 16.10
CA PHE A 200 -3.67 1.10 15.08
C PHE A 200 -3.09 -0.31 15.35
N ASP A 201 -1.78 -0.41 15.40
CA ASP A 201 -1.08 -1.63 15.75
C ASP A 201 0.24 -1.33 16.49
N ARG A 202 1.11 -2.34 16.63
CA ARG A 202 2.40 -2.17 17.32
C ARG A 202 3.45 -1.41 16.52
N ARG A 203 3.23 -1.19 15.23
CA ARG A 203 4.13 -0.45 14.32
C ARG A 203 3.67 0.99 14.15
N ASP A 204 2.42 1.29 14.54
CA ASP A 204 1.85 2.63 14.48
C ASP A 204 2.61 3.56 15.44
N ASP A 205 3.36 4.49 14.87
CA ASP A 205 4.14 5.51 15.56
C ASP A 205 3.47 6.90 15.51
N PHE A 206 2.27 7.02 14.94
CA PHE A 206 1.67 8.30 14.64
C PHE A 206 1.31 9.09 15.91
N GLN A 207 0.71 8.44 16.90
CA GLN A 207 0.37 9.07 18.19
C GLN A 207 1.64 9.41 19.01
N ASP A 208 2.69 8.60 18.88
CA ASP A 208 4.00 8.89 19.47
C ASP A 208 4.70 10.04 18.75
N ALA A 209 4.62 10.11 17.43
CA ALA A 209 5.12 11.25 16.65
C ALA A 209 4.41 12.55 17.04
N PHE A 210 3.09 12.51 17.26
CA PHE A 210 2.35 13.65 17.79
C PHE A 210 2.84 14.05 19.19
N ALA A 211 3.04 13.10 20.10
CA ALA A 211 3.56 13.35 21.44
C ALA A 211 4.97 13.98 21.40
N ARG A 212 5.86 13.49 20.52
CA ARG A 212 7.21 14.06 20.34
C ARG A 212 7.19 15.51 19.87
N ARG A 213 6.23 15.91 19.03
CA ARG A 213 6.05 17.33 18.66
C ARG A 213 5.70 18.22 19.83
N LEU A 214 5.15 17.65 20.90
CA LEU A 214 4.85 18.35 22.16
C LEU A 214 5.98 18.25 23.19
N GLY A 215 7.14 17.71 22.82
CA GLY A 215 8.30 17.57 23.71
C GLY A 215 8.27 16.32 24.60
N LEU A 216 7.35 15.38 24.35
CA LEU A 216 7.28 14.12 25.09
C LEU A 216 8.06 13.01 24.38
N PRO A 217 8.62 12.03 25.11
CA PRO A 217 9.29 10.88 24.47
C PRO A 217 8.30 9.97 23.71
N SER A 218 7.09 9.84 24.20
CA SER A 218 5.98 9.06 23.60
C SER A 218 4.64 9.47 24.21
N ALA A 219 3.55 9.01 23.63
CA ALA A 219 2.23 9.03 24.25
C ALA A 219 2.18 8.06 25.46
N SER A 220 1.02 7.98 26.13
CA SER A 220 0.82 7.09 27.28
C SER A 220 1.20 5.63 27.01
N ARG A 221 1.62 4.92 28.05
CA ARG A 221 1.83 3.47 28.03
C ARG A 221 0.52 2.67 28.06
N ALA A 222 -0.59 3.29 28.50
CA ALA A 222 -1.93 2.68 28.42
C ALA A 222 -2.44 2.75 26.98
N ARG A 223 -2.30 1.64 26.24
CA ARG A 223 -2.56 1.57 24.79
C ARG A 223 -3.60 0.52 24.45
N HIS A 224 -4.58 0.92 23.64
CA HIS A 224 -5.56 0.04 23.01
C HIS A 224 -5.20 -0.12 21.54
N HIS A 225 -5.02 -1.37 21.07
CA HIS A 225 -4.65 -1.65 19.67
C HIS A 225 -5.91 -2.04 18.89
N VAL A 226 -6.27 -1.24 17.88
CA VAL A 226 -7.46 -1.45 17.04
C VAL A 226 -7.07 -1.35 15.58
N PRO A 227 -6.83 -2.50 14.88
CA PRO A 227 -6.14 -2.55 13.58
C PRO A 227 -7.07 -2.37 12.36
N THR A 228 -8.09 -1.54 12.47
CA THR A 228 -8.96 -1.10 11.36
C THR A 228 -9.27 0.38 11.51
N SER A 229 -9.33 1.13 10.41
CA SER A 229 -9.57 2.58 10.46
C SER A 229 -10.91 2.92 11.08
N GLU A 230 -11.98 2.24 10.68
CA GLU A 230 -13.33 2.44 11.22
C GLU A 230 -13.41 2.03 12.69
N GLY A 231 -12.85 0.88 13.04
CA GLY A 231 -12.83 0.39 14.42
C GLY A 231 -12.01 1.30 15.34
N PHE A 232 -10.91 1.86 14.84
CA PHE A 232 -10.09 2.83 15.56
C PHE A 232 -10.90 4.08 15.93
N VAL A 233 -11.62 4.65 14.96
CA VAL A 233 -12.47 5.83 15.19
C VAL A 233 -13.63 5.52 16.16
N GLU A 234 -14.30 4.39 15.99
CA GLU A 234 -15.37 3.94 16.88
C GLU A 234 -14.87 3.68 18.32
N ALA A 235 -13.67 3.11 18.48
CA ALA A 235 -13.08 2.92 19.82
C ALA A 235 -12.84 4.26 20.53
N ILE A 236 -12.39 5.29 19.81
CA ILE A 236 -12.23 6.65 20.36
C ILE A 236 -13.59 7.23 20.70
N ALA A 237 -14.58 7.13 19.82
CA ALA A 237 -15.94 7.62 20.06
C ALA A 237 -16.62 6.90 21.24
N ALA A 238 -16.30 5.62 21.48
CA ALA A 238 -16.76 4.85 22.63
C ALA A 238 -16.04 5.20 23.95
N GLY A 239 -14.97 6.02 23.89
CA GLY A 239 -14.27 6.50 25.08
C GLY A 239 -13.16 5.58 25.59
N LEU A 240 -12.57 4.70 24.74
CA LEU A 240 -11.43 3.88 25.13
C LEU A 240 -10.15 4.71 25.31
N GLY A 241 -10.02 5.81 24.56
CA GLY A 241 -8.83 6.64 24.59
C GLY A 241 -8.97 7.84 23.65
N TRP A 242 -7.85 8.55 23.46
CA TRP A 242 -7.70 9.56 22.41
C TRP A 242 -6.89 8.99 21.23
N GLY A 243 -6.96 9.64 20.07
CA GLY A 243 -6.15 9.30 18.91
C GLY A 243 -6.20 10.36 17.84
N MET A 244 -5.32 10.24 16.85
CA MET A 244 -5.28 11.08 15.66
C MET A 244 -6.24 10.53 14.63
N VAL A 245 -7.36 11.20 14.40
CA VAL A 245 -8.46 10.74 13.52
C VAL A 245 -8.41 11.48 12.18
N PRO A 246 -8.50 10.79 11.03
CA PRO A 246 -8.64 11.45 9.74
C PRO A 246 -9.85 12.39 9.72
N GLU A 247 -9.65 13.62 9.25
CA GLU A 247 -10.70 14.65 9.22
C GLU A 247 -12.01 14.20 8.54
N PRO A 248 -11.98 13.46 7.41
CA PRO A 248 -13.22 12.97 6.78
C PRO A 248 -14.03 12.02 7.67
N GLN A 249 -13.38 11.25 8.54
CA GLN A 249 -14.06 10.38 9.52
C GLN A 249 -14.45 11.15 10.80
N ALA A 250 -13.62 12.12 11.20
CA ALA A 250 -13.89 12.93 12.39
C ALA A 250 -15.08 13.88 12.20
N ALA A 251 -15.19 14.54 11.04
CA ALA A 251 -16.14 15.61 10.79
C ALA A 251 -17.61 15.23 11.10
N PRO A 252 -18.17 14.12 10.61
CA PRO A 252 -19.55 13.73 10.92
C PRO A 252 -19.73 13.41 12.43
N LEU A 253 -18.73 12.87 13.10
CA LEU A 253 -18.81 12.52 14.52
C LEU A 253 -18.64 13.74 15.42
N LEU A 254 -17.83 14.74 15.02
CA LEU A 254 -17.74 16.04 15.67
C LEU A 254 -19.08 16.78 15.57
N ALA A 255 -19.69 16.81 14.39
CA ALA A 255 -21.00 17.42 14.18
C ALA A 255 -22.12 16.75 15.00
N ALA A 256 -22.03 15.43 15.19
CA ALA A 256 -22.96 14.66 16.03
C ALA A 256 -22.65 14.72 17.55
N GLY A 257 -21.58 15.40 17.97
CA GLY A 257 -21.16 15.47 19.38
C GLY A 257 -20.64 14.14 19.94
N ARG A 258 -20.28 13.18 19.08
CA ARG A 258 -19.69 11.89 19.49
C ARG A 258 -18.18 11.97 19.68
N LEU A 259 -17.53 12.91 19.01
CA LEU A 259 -16.12 13.26 19.18
C LEU A 259 -15.98 14.73 19.57
N THR A 260 -14.85 15.06 20.17
CA THR A 260 -14.35 16.42 20.34
C THR A 260 -12.89 16.46 19.90
N ASP A 261 -12.51 17.52 19.17
CA ASP A 261 -11.12 17.87 18.92
C ASP A 261 -10.61 18.61 20.14
N PHE A 262 -9.74 17.98 20.93
CA PHE A 262 -9.25 18.54 22.19
C PHE A 262 -8.04 19.48 22.03
N ALA A 263 -7.48 19.57 20.81
CA ALA A 263 -6.35 20.44 20.51
C ALA A 263 -6.36 20.89 19.03
N PRO A 264 -7.32 21.75 18.60
CA PRO A 264 -7.52 22.09 17.18
C PRO A 264 -6.29 22.70 16.48
N SER A 265 -5.47 23.45 17.25
CA SER A 265 -4.24 24.05 16.73
C SER A 265 -3.11 23.04 16.43
N LEU A 266 -3.29 21.79 16.84
CA LEU A 266 -2.29 20.73 16.73
C LEU A 266 -2.64 19.68 15.68
N ALA A 267 -3.58 19.94 14.79
CA ALA A 267 -3.86 19.10 13.64
C ALA A 267 -2.58 18.78 12.86
N THR A 268 -2.52 17.59 12.28
CA THR A 268 -1.35 17.10 11.54
C THR A 268 -1.75 16.76 10.12
N ASP A 269 -1.01 17.28 9.15
CA ASP A 269 -1.22 16.99 7.74
C ASP A 269 -0.15 15.98 7.26
N ILE A 270 -0.60 14.89 6.64
CA ILE A 270 0.26 13.88 5.99
C ILE A 270 0.11 14.01 4.48
N THR A 271 1.23 14.28 3.79
CA THR A 271 1.24 14.33 2.33
C THR A 271 1.14 12.92 1.77
N LEU A 272 0.22 12.71 0.85
CA LEU A 272 0.01 11.45 0.16
C LEU A 272 0.53 11.54 -1.27
N HIS A 273 1.08 10.44 -1.75
CA HIS A 273 1.64 10.30 -3.09
C HIS A 273 1.05 9.06 -3.75
N TRP A 274 0.81 9.16 -5.06
CA TRP A 274 0.58 8.04 -5.93
C TRP A 274 1.89 7.58 -6.52
N GLN A 275 2.23 6.31 -6.36
CA GLN A 275 3.35 5.68 -7.05
C GLN A 275 2.85 4.55 -7.91
N GLN A 276 3.36 4.44 -9.14
CA GLN A 276 3.01 3.33 -10.05
C GLN A 276 4.18 2.95 -10.94
N TRP A 277 4.14 1.74 -11.48
CA TRP A 277 5.08 1.31 -12.47
C TRP A 277 5.08 2.25 -13.69
N ARG A 278 6.26 2.50 -14.22
CA ARG A 278 6.44 3.21 -15.49
C ARG A 278 6.20 2.26 -16.66
N LEU A 279 4.95 1.92 -16.88
CA LEU A 279 4.50 1.12 -18.01
C LEU A 279 3.51 1.95 -18.83
N ASP A 280 3.62 1.80 -20.15
CA ASP A 280 2.59 2.28 -21.07
C ASP A 280 1.42 1.29 -21.02
N SER A 281 0.50 1.52 -20.09
CA SER A 281 -0.66 0.68 -19.83
C SER A 281 -1.90 1.56 -19.69
N PRO A 282 -2.85 1.46 -20.64
CA PRO A 282 -4.11 2.23 -20.58
C PRO A 282 -4.85 2.07 -19.26
N ALA A 283 -4.83 0.87 -18.68
CA ALA A 283 -5.45 0.59 -17.40
C ALA A 283 -4.83 1.35 -16.23
N LEU A 284 -3.49 1.41 -16.16
CA LEU A 284 -2.79 2.18 -15.12
C LEU A 284 -2.99 3.67 -15.32
N ALA A 285 -3.04 4.16 -16.56
CA ALA A 285 -3.30 5.56 -16.87
C ALA A 285 -4.71 5.97 -16.43
N ALA A 286 -5.75 5.21 -16.79
CA ALA A 286 -7.12 5.47 -16.39
C ALA A 286 -7.30 5.49 -14.87
N LEU A 287 -6.69 4.54 -14.16
CA LEU A 287 -6.71 4.50 -12.70
C LEU A 287 -5.99 5.70 -12.09
N ALA A 288 -4.81 6.07 -12.61
CA ALA A 288 -4.04 7.20 -12.09
C ALA A 288 -4.78 8.54 -12.20
N GLU A 289 -5.48 8.77 -13.31
CA GLU A 289 -6.30 9.97 -13.49
C GLU A 289 -7.51 9.99 -12.53
N ALA A 290 -8.24 8.88 -12.41
CA ALA A 290 -9.36 8.77 -11.48
C ALA A 290 -8.92 9.00 -10.01
N VAL A 291 -7.75 8.47 -9.63
CA VAL A 291 -7.15 8.69 -8.30
C VAL A 291 -6.78 10.16 -8.11
N ALA A 292 -6.14 10.79 -9.10
CA ALA A 292 -5.72 12.18 -9.00
C ALA A 292 -6.89 13.15 -8.92
N GLU A 293 -7.94 12.95 -9.72
CA GLU A 293 -9.15 13.76 -9.69
C GLU A 293 -9.88 13.65 -8.33
N THR A 294 -10.01 12.41 -7.83
CA THR A 294 -10.67 12.19 -6.53
C THR A 294 -9.85 12.77 -5.38
N ALA A 295 -8.53 12.59 -5.41
CA ALA A 295 -7.64 13.18 -4.42
C ALA A 295 -7.73 14.70 -4.40
N THR A 296 -7.73 15.35 -5.56
CA THR A 296 -7.88 16.82 -5.68
C THR A 296 -9.21 17.32 -5.10
N ALA A 297 -10.27 16.53 -5.23
CA ALA A 297 -11.60 16.89 -4.71
C ALA A 297 -11.74 16.64 -3.19
N THR A 298 -10.89 15.80 -2.59
CA THR A 298 -11.09 15.31 -1.22
C THR A 298 -9.95 15.72 -0.28
N LEU A 299 -8.72 15.68 -0.75
CA LEU A 299 -7.54 16.00 0.05
C LEU A 299 -7.27 17.52 0.03
N ARG A 300 -6.56 17.98 1.02
CA ARG A 300 -6.08 19.38 1.07
C ARG A 300 -4.93 19.59 0.07
N PRO A 301 -4.84 20.77 -0.57
CA PRO A 301 -3.77 21.06 -1.53
C PRO A 301 -2.38 21.12 -0.88
#